data_23629745bd8e39d23906ad4177928e30
#
_entry.id   23629745bd8e39d23906ad4177928e30
#
_cell.length_a   1.000
_cell.length_b   1.000
_cell.length_c   1.000
_cell.angle_alpha   90.00
_cell.angle_beta   90.00
_cell.angle_gamma   90.00
#
_symmetry.space_group_name_H-M   'P 1'
#
loop_
_entity.id
_entity.type
_entity.pdbx_description
1 polymer ?
#
loop_
_entity_poly.entity_id
_entity_poly.type
_entity_poly.pdbx_seq_one_letter_code
_entity_poly.pdbx_strand_id
1 'polypeptide(L)'
;MGQAELDKIKTMVGDYRRFKLKFIQFSKHCQELARENNLPEIVVGEIRGNAATWVVMDRSVLVRFGLVHASDRTFRGRIDFDLPPGLSDNRPQTVFTLYFDRKGNMLESTSDAFSNRRIIDEHDVPFLLHRFLHKFLQHLT
;
A
#
# COMPACT_ATOMS: atom_id res chain seq x y z
N MET A 1 -0.30 -13.10 32.48
CA MET A 1 -1.20 -12.94 31.33
C MET A 1 -2.09 -14.17 31.21
N GLY A 2 -3.39 -13.99 31.16
CA GLY A 2 -4.33 -15.09 31.02
C GLY A 2 -4.37 -15.65 29.60
N GLN A 3 -4.95 -16.83 29.43
CA GLN A 3 -5.07 -17.48 28.13
C GLN A 3 -5.93 -16.66 27.18
N ALA A 4 -6.99 -15.99 27.68
CA ALA A 4 -7.89 -15.17 26.85
C ALA A 4 -7.14 -13.98 26.22
N GLU A 5 -6.26 -13.34 26.96
CA GLU A 5 -5.44 -12.23 26.45
C GLU A 5 -4.43 -12.72 25.42
N LEU A 6 -3.81 -13.87 25.67
CA LEU A 6 -2.87 -14.47 24.73
C LEU A 6 -3.56 -14.84 23.42
N ASP A 7 -4.77 -15.37 23.46
CA ASP A 7 -5.54 -15.70 22.26
C ASP A 7 -5.89 -14.47 21.46
N LYS A 8 -6.25 -13.36 22.14
CA LYS A 8 -6.49 -12.08 21.47
C LYS A 8 -5.25 -11.55 20.77
N ILE A 9 -4.09 -11.64 21.42
CA ILE A 9 -2.81 -11.24 20.84
C ILE A 9 -2.52 -12.05 19.58
N LYS A 10 -2.70 -13.37 19.65
CA LYS A 10 -2.47 -14.24 18.48
C LYS A 10 -3.39 -13.90 17.33
N THR A 11 -4.65 -13.57 17.60
CA THR A 11 -5.62 -13.16 16.57
C THR A 11 -5.18 -11.86 15.92
N MET A 12 -4.78 -10.87 16.70
CA MET A 12 -4.34 -9.58 16.18
C MET A 12 -3.07 -9.72 15.32
N VAL A 13 -2.11 -10.52 15.78
CA VAL A 13 -0.88 -10.78 15.02
C VAL A 13 -1.20 -11.54 13.72
N GLY A 14 -2.12 -12.49 13.79
CA GLY A 14 -2.57 -13.21 12.59
C GLY A 14 -3.23 -12.30 11.57
N ASP A 15 -4.05 -11.37 12.03
CA ASP A 15 -4.67 -10.36 11.15
C ASP A 15 -3.62 -9.47 10.51
N TYR A 16 -2.65 -8.97 11.28
CA TYR A 16 -1.55 -8.17 10.73
C TYR A 16 -0.82 -8.92 9.61
N ARG A 17 -0.51 -10.20 9.83
CA ARG A 17 0.18 -11.02 8.82
C ARG A 17 -0.63 -11.17 7.54
N ARG A 18 -1.96 -11.32 7.65
CA ARG A 18 -2.84 -11.42 6.49
C ARG A 18 -2.87 -10.12 5.70
N PHE A 19 -2.98 -8.98 6.38
CA PHE A 19 -2.94 -7.68 5.72
C PHE A 19 -1.58 -7.44 5.05
N LYS A 20 -0.49 -7.78 5.75
CA LYS A 20 0.85 -7.61 5.19
C LYS A 20 1.06 -8.47 3.95
N LEU A 21 0.51 -9.69 3.94
CA LEU A 21 0.59 -10.57 2.77
C LEU A 21 -0.09 -9.93 1.55
N LYS A 22 -1.21 -9.24 1.74
CA LYS A 22 -1.87 -8.50 0.65
C LYS A 22 -0.98 -7.39 0.10
N PHE A 23 -0.29 -6.67 0.97
CA PHE A 23 0.68 -5.66 0.57
C PHE A 23 1.82 -6.29 -0.26
N ILE A 24 2.35 -7.42 0.17
CA ILE A 24 3.40 -8.13 -0.55
C ILE A 24 2.90 -8.57 -1.94
N GLN A 25 1.69 -9.10 -2.02
CA GLN A 25 1.08 -9.52 -3.28
C GLN A 25 0.87 -8.33 -4.22
N PHE A 26 0.40 -7.21 -3.70
CA PHE A 26 0.24 -5.98 -4.49
C PHE A 26 1.58 -5.52 -5.08
N SER A 27 2.62 -5.47 -4.26
CA SER A 27 3.96 -5.06 -4.71
C SER A 27 4.49 -6.00 -5.79
N LYS A 28 4.28 -7.30 -5.62
CA LYS A 28 4.70 -8.29 -6.60
C LYS A 28 3.98 -8.10 -7.94
N HIS A 29 2.68 -7.86 -7.92
CA HIS A 29 1.92 -7.59 -9.14
C HIS A 29 2.40 -6.32 -9.85
N CYS A 30 2.71 -5.27 -9.09
CA CYS A 30 3.27 -4.05 -9.67
C CYS A 30 4.63 -4.31 -10.32
N GLN A 31 5.48 -5.11 -9.68
CA GLN A 31 6.79 -5.47 -10.22
C GLN A 31 6.65 -6.26 -11.52
N GLU A 32 5.77 -7.25 -11.53
CA GLU A 32 5.51 -8.08 -12.70
C GLU A 32 4.95 -7.25 -13.87
N LEU A 33 4.03 -6.34 -13.57
CA LEU A 33 3.44 -5.45 -14.57
C LEU A 33 4.51 -4.59 -15.23
N ALA A 34 5.38 -3.98 -14.45
CA ALA A 34 6.45 -3.13 -14.98
C ALA A 34 7.42 -3.93 -15.84
N ARG A 35 7.79 -5.14 -15.40
CA ARG A 35 8.71 -6.01 -16.14
C ARG A 35 8.09 -6.50 -17.45
N GLU A 36 6.85 -7.00 -17.40
CA GLU A 36 6.17 -7.60 -18.55
C GLU A 36 5.83 -6.59 -19.64
N ASN A 37 5.70 -5.32 -19.26
CA ASN A 37 5.34 -4.25 -20.20
C ASN A 37 6.53 -3.34 -20.54
N ASN A 38 7.75 -3.76 -20.20
CA ASN A 38 8.96 -3.00 -20.48
C ASN A 38 8.90 -1.55 -20.01
N LEU A 39 8.61 -1.37 -18.71
CA LEU A 39 8.53 -0.05 -18.07
C LEU A 39 9.71 0.12 -17.10
N PRO A 40 10.96 0.36 -17.60
CA PRO A 40 12.13 0.48 -16.73
C PRO A 40 12.08 1.72 -15.84
N GLU A 41 11.21 2.68 -16.14
CA GLU A 41 11.00 3.89 -15.33
C GLU A 41 10.28 3.60 -14.03
N ILE A 42 9.72 2.39 -13.86
CA ILE A 42 9.06 1.96 -12.62
C ILE A 42 9.85 0.78 -12.06
N VAL A 43 10.60 1.04 -11.01
CA VAL A 43 11.38 0.01 -10.32
C VAL A 43 10.74 -0.22 -8.96
N VAL A 44 10.15 -1.39 -8.78
CA VAL A 44 9.53 -1.78 -7.51
C VAL A 44 10.61 -2.40 -6.62
N GLY A 45 10.94 -1.72 -5.54
CA GLY A 45 11.97 -2.18 -4.62
C GLY A 45 11.51 -3.33 -3.73
N GLU A 46 12.50 -4.00 -3.15
CA GLU A 46 12.25 -5.10 -2.22
C GLU A 46 11.64 -4.58 -0.92
N ILE A 47 10.64 -5.30 -0.40
CA ILE A 47 10.03 -4.98 0.88
C ILE A 47 10.98 -5.38 2.00
N ARG A 48 11.29 -4.43 2.88
CA ARG A 48 12.05 -4.63 4.11
C ARG A 48 11.20 -4.16 5.28
N GLY A 49 10.80 -5.08 6.14
CA GLY A 49 9.84 -4.76 7.20
C GLY A 49 8.47 -4.43 6.60
N ASN A 50 8.02 -3.20 6.78
CA ASN A 50 6.73 -2.74 6.29
C ASN A 50 6.83 -1.72 5.15
N ALA A 51 8.00 -1.60 4.53
CA ALA A 51 8.22 -0.57 3.52
C ALA A 51 9.13 -1.06 2.40
N ALA A 52 9.02 -0.38 1.27
CA ALA A 52 9.92 -0.57 0.13
C ALA A 52 10.20 0.80 -0.49
N THR A 53 11.38 0.95 -1.08
CA THR A 53 11.69 2.13 -1.86
C THR A 53 11.51 1.78 -3.33
N TRP A 54 10.61 2.49 -4.00
CA TRP A 54 10.44 2.39 -5.45
C TRP A 54 11.20 3.53 -6.10
N VAL A 55 11.63 3.33 -7.34
CA VAL A 55 12.13 4.42 -8.17
C VAL A 55 11.16 4.58 -9.34
N VAL A 56 10.55 5.75 -9.42
CA VAL A 56 9.52 6.05 -10.40
C VAL A 56 9.95 7.30 -11.17
N MET A 57 10.23 7.13 -12.46
CA MET A 57 10.68 8.23 -13.32
C MET A 57 11.84 9.01 -12.68
N ASP A 58 12.87 8.25 -12.24
CA ASP A 58 14.10 8.74 -11.61
C ASP A 58 13.91 9.35 -10.22
N ARG A 59 12.74 9.20 -9.61
CA ARG A 59 12.47 9.71 -8.27
C ARG A 59 12.21 8.59 -7.29
N SER A 60 12.76 8.72 -6.08
CA SER A 60 12.50 7.77 -5.01
C SER A 60 11.11 7.99 -4.43
N VAL A 61 10.39 6.89 -4.23
CA VAL A 61 9.09 6.89 -3.57
C VAL A 61 9.14 5.83 -2.46
N LEU A 62 8.82 6.23 -1.24
CA LEU A 62 8.72 5.29 -0.13
C LEU A 62 7.29 4.75 -0.08
N VAL A 63 7.16 3.44 -0.21
CA VAL A 63 5.87 2.75 -0.16
C VAL A 63 5.78 2.02 1.18
N ARG A 64 4.87 2.46 2.04
CA ARG A 64 4.75 1.97 3.42
C ARG A 64 3.41 1.31 3.65
N PHE A 65 3.45 0.17 4.35
CA PHE A 65 2.27 -0.53 4.82
C PHE A 65 2.05 -0.29 6.31
N GLY A 66 0.80 -0.18 6.71
CA GLY A 66 0.41 -0.14 8.10
C GLY A 66 -1.02 -0.60 8.29
N LEU A 67 -1.42 -0.79 9.53
CA LEU A 67 -2.80 -1.02 9.90
C LEU A 67 -3.40 0.26 10.42
N VAL A 68 -4.68 0.49 10.09
CA VAL A 68 -5.46 1.58 10.64
C VAL A 68 -6.77 1.02 11.20
N HIS A 69 -7.26 1.65 12.25
CA HIS A 69 -8.52 1.27 12.88
C HIS A 69 -9.67 1.97 12.15
N ALA A 70 -10.66 1.21 11.74
CA ALA A 70 -11.84 1.76 11.10
C ALA A 70 -12.92 2.09 12.13
N SER A 71 -13.88 2.92 11.74
CA SER A 71 -14.96 3.36 12.61
C SER A 71 -15.87 2.22 13.09
N ASP A 72 -15.90 1.10 12.36
CA ASP A 72 -16.68 -0.10 12.71
C ASP A 72 -15.89 -1.04 13.65
N ARG A 73 -14.80 -0.57 14.25
CA ARG A 73 -13.91 -1.32 15.15
C ARG A 73 -13.14 -2.46 14.49
N THR A 74 -13.11 -2.49 13.18
CA THR A 74 -12.26 -3.43 12.44
C THR A 74 -10.97 -2.73 12.01
N PHE A 75 -9.99 -3.53 11.57
CA PHE A 75 -8.77 -2.99 11.00
C PHE A 75 -8.85 -2.95 9.48
N ARG A 76 -8.14 -1.99 8.90
CA ARG A 76 -7.90 -1.91 7.46
C ARG A 76 -6.41 -1.86 7.21
N GLY A 77 -5.99 -2.36 6.06
CA GLY A 77 -4.64 -2.14 5.57
C GLY A 77 -4.55 -0.77 4.92
N ARG A 78 -3.39 -0.16 5.04
CA ARG A 78 -3.10 1.13 4.43
C ARG A 78 -1.75 1.05 3.75
N ILE A 79 -1.69 1.51 2.51
CA ILE A 79 -0.44 1.65 1.75
C ILE A 79 -0.29 3.11 1.39
N ASP A 80 0.77 3.73 1.91
CA ASP A 80 1.12 5.13 1.61
C ASP A 80 2.27 5.17 0.62
N PHE A 81 2.12 6.05 -0.37
CA PHE A 81 3.17 6.37 -1.33
C PHE A 81 3.68 7.76 -0.99
N ASP A 82 4.91 7.84 -0.47
CA ASP A 82 5.47 9.08 0.05
C ASP A 82 6.63 9.55 -0.81
N LEU A 83 6.65 10.84 -1.13
CA LEU A 83 7.85 11.48 -1.66
C LEU A 83 8.76 11.86 -0.49
N PRO A 84 10.10 11.73 -0.65
CA PRO A 84 11.03 12.16 0.38
C PRO A 84 10.95 13.67 0.59
N PRO A 85 11.45 14.18 1.74
CA PRO A 85 11.46 15.61 2.00
C PRO A 85 12.15 16.38 0.89
N GLY A 86 11.52 17.48 0.45
CA GLY A 86 12.12 18.37 -0.52
C GLY A 86 13.06 19.38 0.14
N LEU A 87 13.70 20.22 -0.70
CA LEU A 87 14.63 21.22 -0.21
C LEU A 87 13.97 22.29 0.66
N SER A 88 12.68 22.55 0.42
CA SER A 88 11.92 23.58 1.14
C SER A 88 11.02 23.00 2.24
N ASP A 89 10.92 21.70 2.34
CA ASP A 89 10.08 21.02 3.33
C ASP A 89 10.81 19.80 3.86
N ASN A 90 10.99 19.73 5.19
CA ASN A 90 11.69 18.63 5.84
C ASN A 90 10.81 17.41 6.10
N ARG A 91 9.57 17.44 5.66
CA ARG A 91 8.61 16.35 5.89
C ARG A 91 8.40 15.52 4.62
N PRO A 92 8.30 14.18 4.75
CA PRO A 92 7.83 13.37 3.64
C PRO A 92 6.40 13.78 3.29
N GLN A 93 6.07 13.72 2.01
CA GLN A 93 4.74 14.06 1.51
C GLN A 93 4.06 12.83 0.98
N THR A 94 2.90 12.46 1.57
CA THR A 94 2.10 11.37 1.05
C THR A 94 1.34 11.86 -0.18
N VAL A 95 1.62 11.26 -1.32
CA VAL A 95 1.00 11.65 -2.59
C VAL A 95 -0.18 10.77 -2.95
N PHE A 96 -0.24 9.57 -2.39
CA PHE A 96 -1.32 8.63 -2.67
C PHE A 96 -1.43 7.63 -1.54
N THR A 97 -2.66 7.23 -1.22
CA THR A 97 -2.94 6.22 -0.19
C THR A 97 -3.99 5.24 -0.72
N LEU A 98 -3.74 3.96 -0.49
CA LEU A 98 -4.70 2.89 -0.73
C LEU A 98 -5.12 2.31 0.62
N TYR A 99 -6.43 2.06 0.77
CA TYR A 99 -6.96 1.29 1.89
C TYR A 99 -7.54 -0.01 1.37
N PHE A 100 -7.48 -1.06 2.18
CA PHE A 100 -8.03 -2.35 1.79
C PHE A 100 -8.49 -3.14 3.00
N ASP A 101 -9.46 -4.03 2.80
CA ASP A 101 -9.99 -4.90 3.85
C ASP A 101 -9.20 -6.22 3.91
N ARG A 102 -9.63 -7.12 4.80
CA ARG A 102 -8.99 -8.42 5.01
C ARG A 102 -8.97 -9.29 3.76
N LYS A 103 -9.93 -9.10 2.86
CA LYS A 103 -10.04 -9.85 1.61
C LYS A 103 -9.25 -9.22 0.47
N GLY A 104 -8.67 -8.04 0.70
CA GLY A 104 -7.97 -7.29 -0.32
C GLY A 104 -8.85 -6.38 -1.16
N ASN A 105 -10.12 -6.22 -0.79
CA ASN A 105 -11.00 -5.26 -1.48
C ASN A 105 -10.54 -3.84 -1.20
N MET A 106 -10.41 -3.05 -2.26
CA MET A 106 -9.97 -1.67 -2.15
C MET A 106 -11.09 -0.80 -1.55
N LEU A 107 -10.68 0.12 -0.68
CA LEU A 107 -11.54 1.12 -0.07
C LEU A 107 -10.95 2.49 -0.35
N GLU A 108 -11.80 3.49 -0.54
CA GLU A 108 -11.32 4.87 -0.76
C GLU A 108 -10.93 5.54 0.55
N SER A 109 -11.51 5.09 1.67
CA SER A 109 -11.14 5.51 3.01
C SER A 109 -11.36 4.37 3.99
N THR A 110 -11.03 4.58 5.26
CA THR A 110 -11.21 3.55 6.29
C THR A 110 -12.67 3.22 6.58
N SER A 111 -13.59 4.10 6.22
CA SER A 111 -15.02 3.97 6.54
C SER A 111 -15.93 3.80 5.34
N ASP A 112 -15.38 3.84 4.11
CA ASP A 112 -16.18 3.80 2.89
C ASP A 112 -16.64 2.39 2.53
N ALA A 113 -17.66 2.34 1.69
CA ALA A 113 -18.11 1.11 1.07
C ALA A 113 -17.02 0.53 0.17
N PHE A 114 -17.09 -0.78 -0.04
CA PHE A 114 -16.15 -1.49 -0.88
C PHE A 114 -16.25 -1.02 -2.33
N SER A 115 -15.11 -0.86 -2.97
CA SER A 115 -15.07 -0.72 -4.42
C SER A 115 -15.10 -2.11 -5.06
N ASN A 116 -15.30 -2.15 -6.38
CA ASN A 116 -15.25 -3.41 -7.14
C ASN A 116 -13.82 -3.86 -7.44
N ARG A 117 -12.82 -3.17 -6.91
CA ARG A 117 -11.42 -3.43 -7.23
C ARG A 117 -10.71 -4.07 -6.04
N ARG A 118 -9.70 -4.87 -6.35
CA ARG A 118 -8.90 -5.56 -5.34
C ARG A 118 -7.43 -5.29 -5.56
N ILE A 119 -6.69 -5.03 -4.48
CA ILE A 119 -5.25 -4.76 -4.56
C ILE A 119 -4.43 -6.00 -4.90
N ILE A 120 -4.99 -7.19 -4.71
CA ILE A 120 -4.32 -8.45 -4.99
C ILE A 120 -4.69 -9.04 -6.35
N ASP A 121 -5.58 -8.40 -7.08
CA ASP A 121 -6.03 -8.88 -8.38
C ASP A 121 -5.18 -8.25 -9.47
N GLU A 122 -4.52 -9.08 -10.27
CA GLU A 122 -3.65 -8.62 -11.34
C GLU A 122 -4.38 -7.78 -12.39
N HIS A 123 -5.70 -7.94 -12.53
CA HIS A 123 -6.50 -7.14 -13.46
C HIS A 123 -6.82 -5.75 -12.93
N ASP A 124 -6.82 -5.58 -11.60
CA ASP A 124 -7.10 -4.30 -10.96
C ASP A 124 -5.84 -3.47 -10.68
N VAL A 125 -4.68 -4.12 -10.57
CA VAL A 125 -3.42 -3.44 -10.25
C VAL A 125 -3.06 -2.37 -11.27
N PRO A 126 -3.24 -2.56 -12.60
CA PRO A 126 -2.97 -1.49 -13.56
C PRO A 126 -3.78 -0.21 -13.30
N PHE A 127 -5.04 -0.36 -12.91
CA PHE A 127 -5.87 0.79 -12.55
C PHE A 127 -5.33 1.52 -11.31
N LEU A 128 -4.95 0.76 -10.28
CA LEU A 128 -4.41 1.33 -9.04
C LEU A 128 -3.07 2.02 -9.27
N LEU A 129 -2.20 1.41 -10.04
CA LEU A 129 -0.90 1.97 -10.38
C LEU A 129 -1.06 3.24 -11.21
N HIS A 130 -2.00 3.26 -12.16
CA HIS A 130 -2.30 4.45 -12.95
C HIS A 130 -2.78 5.60 -12.05
N ARG A 131 -3.64 5.34 -11.08
CA ARG A 131 -4.09 6.35 -10.13
C ARG A 131 -2.93 6.92 -9.32
N PHE A 132 -2.03 6.06 -8.85
CA PHE A 132 -0.85 6.51 -8.15
C PHE A 132 0.02 7.40 -9.05
N LEU A 133 0.31 6.96 -10.27
CA LEU A 133 1.16 7.73 -11.20
C LEU A 133 0.55 9.09 -11.52
N HIS A 134 -0.77 9.16 -11.68
CA HIS A 134 -1.45 10.41 -11.93
C HIS A 134 -1.26 11.39 -10.75
N LYS A 135 -1.45 10.91 -9.52
CA LYS A 135 -1.22 11.71 -8.32
C LYS A 135 0.25 12.10 -8.16
N PHE A 136 1.14 11.16 -8.44
CA PHE A 136 2.58 11.38 -8.38
C PHE A 136 3.00 12.52 -9.32
N LEU A 137 2.54 12.49 -10.57
CA LEU A 137 2.88 13.52 -11.56
C LEU A 137 2.34 14.91 -11.16
N GLN A 138 1.18 14.96 -10.51
CA GLN A 138 0.62 16.22 -10.00
C GLN A 138 1.52 16.87 -8.94
N HIS A 139 2.31 16.07 -8.21
CA HIS A 139 3.17 16.58 -7.14
C HIS A 139 4.58 16.93 -7.61
N LEU A 140 4.91 16.70 -8.88
CA LEU A 140 6.23 17.01 -9.43
C LEU A 140 6.34 18.44 -9.94
N THR A 141 5.24 19.16 -10.04
CA THR A 141 5.23 20.53 -10.57
C THR A 141 5.44 21.59 -9.51
#